data_8c03ef85ed9c3d5cc257905519473c37
#
_entry.id   8c03ef85ed9c3d5cc257905519473c37
#
_cell.length_a   1.000
_cell.length_b   1.000
_cell.length_c   1.000
_cell.angle_alpha   90.00
_cell.angle_beta   90.00
_cell.angle_gamma   90.00
#
_symmetry.space_group_name_H-M   'P 1'
#
loop_
_entity.id
_entity.type
_entity.pdbx_description
1 polymer ?
#
loop_
_entity_poly.entity_id
_entity_poly.type
_entity_poly.pdbx_seq_one_letter_code
_entity_poly.pdbx_strand_id
1 'polypeptide(L)'
;MPPQQKTRDLARSLVASEVDAATTRLHTEPATVRVYEKLRQQLGASVGADGFQALASRALALAKSESPWLSAVQVTANGGLRGLGEVESQTDTDEDGELGIILIAQLLGLFLTFLGEATTLRLIEDLRLEWTSGQSQPRPQRTPQPRRPRGKSWLRLSRTFCWKLIA
;
A
#
# COMPACT_ATOMS: atom_id res chain seq x y z
N MET A 1 -25.96 11.88 10.65
CA MET A 1 -24.87 11.14 11.32
C MET A 1 -23.65 12.04 11.40
N PRO A 2 -22.95 12.14 12.54
CA PRO A 2 -21.73 12.90 12.62
C PRO A 2 -20.67 12.30 11.68
N PRO A 3 -19.83 13.11 11.01
CA PRO A 3 -18.87 12.64 10.01
C PRO A 3 -17.87 11.61 10.56
N GLN A 4 -17.55 11.67 11.83
CA GLN A 4 -16.67 10.72 12.51
C GLN A 4 -17.23 9.30 12.59
N GLN A 5 -18.54 9.12 12.72
CA GLN A 5 -19.16 7.81 12.76
C GLN A 5 -19.10 7.13 11.37
N LYS A 6 -19.36 7.91 10.31
CA LYS A 6 -19.25 7.43 8.93
C LYS A 6 -17.83 6.94 8.59
N THR A 7 -16.80 7.67 9.02
CA THR A 7 -15.39 7.26 8.80
C THR A 7 -15.02 6.03 9.63
N ARG A 8 -15.57 5.89 10.83
CA ARG A 8 -15.33 4.74 11.70
C ARG A 8 -15.97 3.47 11.13
N ASP A 9 -17.21 3.57 10.64
CA ASP A 9 -17.90 2.46 9.99
C ASP A 9 -17.19 2.03 8.71
N LEU A 10 -16.68 3.01 7.96
CA LEU A 10 -15.87 2.75 6.77
C LEU A 10 -14.54 2.05 7.12
N ALA A 11 -13.86 2.50 8.16
CA ALA A 11 -12.62 1.88 8.65
C ALA A 11 -12.87 0.43 9.09
N ARG A 12 -13.93 0.18 9.86
CA ARG A 12 -14.33 -1.19 10.27
C ARG A 12 -14.61 -2.07 9.06
N SER A 13 -15.33 -1.57 8.08
CA SER A 13 -15.64 -2.31 6.85
C SER A 13 -14.37 -2.70 6.08
N LEU A 14 -13.37 -1.82 6.03
CA LEU A 14 -12.09 -2.10 5.40
C LEU A 14 -11.30 -3.17 6.14
N VAL A 15 -11.23 -3.07 7.47
CA VAL A 15 -10.54 -4.07 8.31
C VAL A 15 -11.22 -5.42 8.21
N ALA A 16 -12.56 -5.47 8.27
CA ALA A 16 -13.32 -6.71 8.10
C ALA A 16 -13.06 -7.38 6.74
N SER A 17 -13.05 -6.59 5.66
CA SER A 17 -12.73 -7.10 4.32
C SER A 17 -11.31 -7.67 4.22
N GLU A 18 -10.35 -7.09 4.96
CA GLU A 18 -8.98 -7.60 5.02
C GLU A 18 -8.86 -8.88 5.85
N VAL A 19 -9.63 -9.02 6.92
CA VAL A 19 -9.70 -10.26 7.71
C VAL A 19 -10.24 -11.40 6.85
N ASP A 20 -11.34 -11.16 6.11
CA ASP A 20 -11.93 -12.15 5.22
C ASP A 20 -10.96 -12.58 4.11
N ALA A 21 -10.23 -11.64 3.51
CA ALA A 21 -9.24 -11.91 2.49
C ALA A 21 -8.00 -12.67 3.03
N ALA A 22 -7.68 -12.47 4.31
CA ALA A 22 -6.53 -13.08 4.99
C ALA A 22 -6.78 -14.53 5.45
N THR A 23 -8.03 -14.98 5.52
CA THR A 23 -8.38 -16.35 5.96
C THR A 23 -7.70 -17.42 5.10
N THR A 24 -7.27 -17.07 3.89
CA THR A 24 -6.57 -17.94 2.94
C THR A 24 -5.04 -17.89 3.08
N ARG A 25 -4.47 -16.99 3.90
CA ARG A 25 -3.02 -16.79 4.02
C ARG A 25 -2.65 -16.64 5.48
N LEU A 26 -1.62 -17.37 5.92
CA LEU A 26 -1.01 -17.22 7.25
C LEU A 26 -0.30 -15.85 7.30
N HIS A 27 -1.00 -14.84 7.80
CA HIS A 27 -0.43 -13.53 8.06
C HIS A 27 -0.18 -13.35 9.56
N THR A 28 1.05 -12.97 9.91
CA THR A 28 1.45 -12.69 11.29
C THR A 28 1.10 -11.25 11.71
N GLU A 29 0.90 -10.35 10.73
CA GLU A 29 0.59 -8.95 11.01
C GLU A 29 -0.92 -8.73 11.21
N PRO A 30 -1.31 -7.82 12.15
CA PRO A 30 -2.70 -7.42 12.34
C PRO A 30 -3.35 -6.89 11.06
N ALA A 31 -4.65 -7.14 10.89
CA ALA A 31 -5.40 -6.68 9.73
C ALA A 31 -5.37 -5.15 9.58
N THR A 32 -5.40 -4.43 10.69
CA THR A 32 -5.31 -2.97 10.77
C THR A 32 -4.01 -2.41 10.18
N VAL A 33 -2.88 -3.05 10.49
CA VAL A 33 -1.56 -2.66 9.93
C VAL A 33 -1.54 -2.89 8.42
N ARG A 34 -2.08 -4.01 7.95
CA ARG A 34 -2.16 -4.30 6.51
C ARG A 34 -3.06 -3.32 5.76
N VAL A 35 -4.23 -2.99 6.33
CA VAL A 35 -5.12 -1.97 5.76
C VAL A 35 -4.43 -0.62 5.68
N TYR A 36 -3.75 -0.20 6.77
CA TYR A 36 -3.00 1.04 6.78
C TYR A 36 -1.92 1.08 5.69
N GLU A 37 -1.16 0.00 5.53
CA GLU A 37 -0.09 -0.09 4.54
C GLU A 37 -0.63 -0.02 3.10
N LYS A 38 -1.76 -0.65 2.83
CA LYS A 38 -2.45 -0.53 1.53
C LYS A 38 -2.95 0.89 1.28
N LEU A 39 -3.55 1.53 2.29
CA LEU A 39 -3.93 2.94 2.21
C LEU A 39 -2.70 3.82 1.94
N ARG A 40 -1.57 3.55 2.59
CA ARG A 40 -0.32 4.26 2.35
C ARG A 40 0.14 4.15 0.91
N GLN A 41 0.08 2.97 0.31
CA GLN A 41 0.48 2.74 -1.08
C GLN A 41 -0.42 3.48 -2.07
N GLN A 42 -1.73 3.35 -1.92
CA GLN A 42 -2.71 3.96 -2.84
C GLN A 42 -2.79 5.48 -2.69
N LEU A 43 -2.93 5.94 -1.45
CA LEU A 43 -3.09 7.36 -1.17
C LEU A 43 -1.75 8.10 -1.30
N GLY A 44 -0.64 7.45 -0.95
CA GLY A 44 0.70 7.98 -1.17
C GLY A 44 1.01 8.21 -2.65
N ALA A 45 0.47 7.39 -3.55
CA ALA A 45 0.58 7.62 -5.00
C ALA A 45 -0.16 8.90 -5.45
N SER A 46 -1.24 9.28 -4.75
CA SER A 46 -2.05 10.44 -5.08
C SER A 46 -1.55 11.75 -4.47
N VAL A 47 -1.06 11.71 -3.21
CA VAL A 47 -0.65 12.92 -2.46
C VAL A 47 0.88 13.05 -2.30
N GLY A 48 1.62 12.05 -2.76
CA GLY A 48 3.07 11.96 -2.54
C GLY A 48 3.43 11.41 -1.14
N ALA A 49 4.66 10.93 -0.99
CA ALA A 49 5.13 10.31 0.25
C ALA A 49 5.12 11.30 1.43
N ASP A 50 5.62 12.52 1.21
CA ASP A 50 5.67 13.57 2.22
C ASP A 50 4.27 14.04 2.62
N GLY A 51 3.37 14.18 1.63
CA GLY A 51 1.96 14.54 1.87
C GLY A 51 1.25 13.46 2.70
N PHE A 52 1.45 12.20 2.36
CA PHE A 52 0.89 11.09 3.14
C PHE A 52 1.46 11.06 4.56
N GLN A 53 2.77 11.20 4.73
CA GLN A 53 3.42 11.23 6.04
C GLN A 53 2.85 12.34 6.93
N ALA A 54 2.67 13.54 6.39
CA ALA A 54 2.09 14.66 7.13
C ALA A 54 0.65 14.38 7.59
N LEU A 55 -0.18 13.81 6.70
CA LEU A 55 -1.56 13.42 7.02
C LEU A 55 -1.61 12.28 8.04
N ALA A 56 -0.75 11.26 7.89
CA ALA A 56 -0.65 10.15 8.83
C ALA A 56 -0.20 10.61 10.23
N SER A 57 0.78 11.52 10.30
CA SER A 57 1.23 12.09 11.57
C SER A 57 0.11 12.89 12.27
N ARG A 58 -0.67 13.64 11.50
CA ARG A 58 -1.82 14.36 12.03
C ARG A 58 -2.95 13.41 12.46
N ALA A 59 -3.24 12.39 11.67
CA ALA A 59 -4.23 11.36 12.04
C ALA A 59 -3.84 10.65 13.33
N LEU A 60 -2.56 10.30 13.49
CA LEU A 60 -2.05 9.69 14.71
C LEU A 60 -2.16 10.63 15.92
N ALA A 61 -1.88 11.92 15.75
CA ALA A 61 -2.04 12.90 16.83
C ALA A 61 -3.50 13.00 17.28
N LEU A 62 -4.46 12.98 16.34
CA LEU A 62 -5.90 12.97 16.65
C LEU A 62 -6.30 11.64 17.32
N ALA A 63 -5.83 10.50 16.81
CA ALA A 63 -6.11 9.19 17.39
C ALA A 63 -5.55 9.06 18.82
N LYS A 64 -4.38 9.61 19.10
CA LYS A 64 -3.80 9.66 20.45
C LYS A 64 -4.64 10.47 21.44
N SER A 65 -5.34 11.48 20.98
CA SER A 65 -6.27 12.26 21.84
C SER A 65 -7.54 11.47 22.16
N GLU A 66 -7.93 10.53 21.32
CA GLU A 66 -9.07 9.64 21.58
C GLU A 66 -8.66 8.43 22.42
N SER A 67 -7.49 7.86 22.16
CA SER A 67 -6.97 6.69 22.86
C SER A 67 -5.51 6.87 23.30
N PRO A 68 -5.27 6.96 24.62
CA PRO A 68 -3.90 7.08 25.16
C PRO A 68 -3.00 5.87 24.85
N TRP A 69 -3.58 4.70 24.57
CA TRP A 69 -2.85 3.49 24.19
C TRP A 69 -2.02 3.67 22.91
N LEU A 70 -2.46 4.54 22.02
CA LEU A 70 -1.74 4.87 20.79
C LEU A 70 -0.48 5.75 21.03
N SER A 71 -0.18 6.14 22.27
CA SER A 71 0.98 6.98 22.58
C SER A 71 2.31 6.34 22.15
N ALA A 72 2.42 5.02 22.23
CA ALA A 72 3.60 4.26 21.81
C ALA A 72 3.75 4.15 20.27
N VAL A 73 2.68 4.37 19.51
CA VAL A 73 2.69 4.28 18.06
C VAL A 73 3.37 5.50 17.44
N GLN A 74 4.18 5.25 16.41
CA GLN A 74 4.92 6.30 15.70
C GLN A 74 4.76 6.16 14.18
N VAL A 75 4.73 7.31 13.49
CA VAL A 75 4.81 7.38 12.02
C VAL A 75 6.27 7.57 11.64
N THR A 76 6.77 6.72 10.73
CA THR A 76 8.13 6.80 10.20
C THR A 76 8.25 7.87 9.11
N ALA A 77 9.48 8.23 8.73
CA ALA A 77 9.73 9.26 7.71
C ALA A 77 9.12 8.94 6.33
N ASN A 78 8.89 7.67 6.02
CA ASN A 78 8.23 7.22 4.80
C ASN A 78 6.73 6.93 4.99
N GLY A 79 6.14 7.41 6.08
CA GLY A 79 4.70 7.28 6.34
C GLY A 79 4.27 5.89 6.86
N GLY A 80 5.21 4.97 7.14
CA GLY A 80 4.88 3.69 7.75
C GLY A 80 4.56 3.81 9.23
N LEU A 81 3.91 2.80 9.82
CA LEU A 81 3.63 2.72 11.27
C LEU A 81 4.62 1.81 11.99
N ARG A 82 4.96 2.20 13.22
CA ARG A 82 5.67 1.37 14.18
C ARG A 82 4.91 1.32 15.49
N GLY A 83 4.91 0.15 16.12
CA GLY A 83 4.35 -0.04 17.45
C GLY A 83 2.86 -0.38 17.48
N LEU A 84 2.13 -0.28 16.37
CA LEU A 84 0.68 -0.57 16.38
C LEU A 84 0.39 -2.04 16.67
N GLY A 85 1.09 -2.95 16.02
CA GLY A 85 0.91 -4.39 16.23
C GLY A 85 1.26 -4.84 17.65
N GLU A 86 2.31 -4.25 18.24
CA GLU A 86 2.69 -4.54 19.62
C GLU A 86 1.63 -4.04 20.61
N VAL A 87 1.07 -2.87 20.38
CA VAL A 87 0.03 -2.30 21.25
C VAL A 87 -1.27 -3.10 21.13
N GLU A 88 -1.68 -3.48 19.93
CA GLU A 88 -2.89 -4.29 19.70
C GLU A 88 -2.74 -5.68 20.34
N SER A 89 -1.54 -6.30 20.29
CA SER A 89 -1.31 -7.60 20.91
C SER A 89 -1.25 -7.58 22.45
N GLN A 90 -1.05 -6.40 23.05
CA GLN A 90 -1.03 -6.22 24.50
C GLN A 90 -2.40 -5.85 25.09
N THR A 91 -3.34 -5.48 24.23
CA THR A 91 -4.68 -5.08 24.66
C THR A 91 -5.58 -6.31 24.56
N ASP A 92 -5.78 -6.97 25.70
CA ASP A 92 -6.65 -8.16 25.90
C ASP A 92 -8.15 -7.79 25.79
N THR A 93 -8.51 -6.84 24.96
CA THR A 93 -9.89 -6.43 24.74
C THR A 93 -10.49 -7.25 23.59
N ASP A 94 -11.70 -7.78 23.78
CA ASP A 94 -12.54 -8.49 22.80
C ASP A 94 -12.79 -7.68 21.48
N GLU A 95 -12.22 -6.50 21.37
CA GLU A 95 -12.25 -5.60 20.22
C GLU A 95 -10.88 -5.56 19.51
N ASP A 96 -10.48 -6.73 18.99
CA ASP A 96 -9.28 -6.85 18.17
C ASP A 96 -9.27 -5.79 17.05
N GLY A 97 -8.31 -4.88 17.11
CA GLY A 97 -8.08 -3.86 16.08
C GLY A 97 -8.81 -2.52 16.30
N GLU A 98 -9.52 -2.28 17.42
CA GLU A 98 -10.21 -0.97 17.63
C GLU A 98 -9.23 0.22 17.60
N LEU A 99 -8.01 0.05 18.11
CA LEU A 99 -6.97 1.09 18.09
C LEU A 99 -6.56 1.45 16.65
N GLY A 100 -6.37 0.44 15.81
CA GLY A 100 -6.09 0.64 14.40
C GLY A 100 -7.28 1.22 13.65
N ILE A 101 -8.51 0.82 13.99
CA ILE A 101 -9.75 1.38 13.42
C ILE A 101 -9.86 2.87 13.74
N ILE A 102 -9.56 3.30 14.97
CA ILE A 102 -9.55 4.72 15.34
C ILE A 102 -8.55 5.49 14.46
N LEU A 103 -7.32 4.98 14.33
CA LEU A 103 -6.29 5.61 13.51
C LEU A 103 -6.70 5.69 12.04
N ILE A 104 -7.19 4.60 11.46
CA ILE A 104 -7.67 4.55 10.07
C ILE A 104 -8.83 5.51 9.86
N ALA A 105 -9.78 5.58 10.80
CA ALA A 105 -10.92 6.49 10.73
C ALA A 105 -10.49 7.96 10.72
N GLN A 106 -9.53 8.35 11.57
CA GLN A 106 -8.95 9.69 11.58
C GLN A 106 -8.23 10.01 10.26
N LEU A 107 -7.46 9.05 9.74
CA LEU A 107 -6.78 9.19 8.45
C LEU A 107 -7.78 9.39 7.31
N LEU A 108 -8.82 8.57 7.22
CA LEU A 108 -9.90 8.70 6.23
C LEU A 108 -10.64 10.03 6.35
N GLY A 109 -10.89 10.49 7.58
CA GLY A 109 -11.50 11.80 7.84
C GLY A 109 -10.67 12.96 7.28
N LEU A 110 -9.35 12.89 7.40
CA LEU A 110 -8.45 13.86 6.80
C LEU A 110 -8.47 13.78 5.28
N PHE A 111 -8.45 12.58 4.68
CA PHE A 111 -8.55 12.42 3.23
C PHE A 111 -9.87 12.95 2.67
N LEU A 112 -11.00 12.69 3.34
CA LEU A 112 -12.30 13.26 2.97
C LEU A 112 -12.26 14.80 2.98
N THR A 113 -11.54 15.38 3.93
CA THR A 113 -11.41 16.85 4.06
C THR A 113 -10.51 17.44 2.98
N PHE A 114 -9.39 16.80 2.66
CA PHE A 114 -8.37 17.36 1.74
C PHE A 114 -8.60 16.99 0.28
N LEU A 115 -9.00 15.74 -0.01
CA LEU A 115 -9.24 15.25 -1.37
C LEU A 115 -10.71 15.33 -1.79
N GLY A 116 -11.60 15.49 -0.82
CA GLY A 116 -13.04 15.42 -1.03
C GLY A 116 -13.60 14.01 -1.01
N GLU A 117 -14.92 13.92 -0.81
CA GLU A 117 -15.62 12.64 -0.64
C GLU A 117 -15.53 11.76 -1.90
N ALA A 118 -15.80 12.32 -3.08
CA ALA A 118 -15.82 11.56 -4.32
C ALA A 118 -14.47 10.90 -4.63
N THR A 119 -13.37 11.63 -4.47
CA THR A 119 -12.02 11.11 -4.71
C THR A 119 -11.64 10.03 -3.71
N THR A 120 -11.90 10.29 -2.41
CA THR A 120 -11.58 9.35 -1.34
C THR A 120 -12.36 8.04 -1.48
N LEU A 121 -13.67 8.10 -1.76
CA LEU A 121 -14.49 6.91 -1.94
C LEU A 121 -14.06 6.10 -3.17
N ARG A 122 -13.67 6.75 -4.26
CA ARG A 122 -13.15 6.07 -5.44
C ARG A 122 -11.84 5.32 -5.14
N LEU A 123 -10.91 5.96 -4.43
CA LEU A 123 -9.66 5.32 -4.02
C LEU A 123 -9.88 4.11 -3.11
N ILE A 124 -10.88 4.19 -2.21
CA ILE A 124 -11.26 3.08 -1.35
C ILE A 124 -11.91 1.93 -2.15
N GLU A 125 -12.71 2.25 -3.14
CA GLU A 125 -13.31 1.24 -4.02
C GLU A 125 -12.25 0.52 -4.85
N ASP A 126 -11.27 1.25 -5.37
CA ASP A 126 -10.12 0.66 -6.08
C ASP A 126 -9.33 -0.30 -5.16
N LEU A 127 -9.14 0.06 -3.88
CA LEU A 127 -8.55 -0.83 -2.86
C LEU A 127 -9.37 -2.12 -2.68
N ARG A 128 -10.69 -2.01 -2.59
CA ARG A 128 -11.57 -3.18 -2.42
C ARG A 128 -11.49 -4.12 -3.63
N LEU A 129 -11.42 -3.59 -4.83
CA LEU A 129 -11.28 -4.38 -6.05
C LEU A 129 -9.95 -5.13 -6.08
N GLU A 130 -8.85 -4.54 -5.61
CA GLU A 130 -7.56 -5.22 -5.48
C GLU A 130 -7.61 -6.38 -4.47
N TRP A 131 -8.36 -6.25 -3.38
CA TRP A 131 -8.55 -7.33 -2.40
C TRP A 131 -9.29 -8.52 -2.97
N THR A 132 -10.34 -8.28 -3.75
CA THR A 132 -11.13 -9.35 -4.38
C THR A 132 -10.38 -10.03 -5.53
N SER A 133 -9.51 -9.32 -6.22
CA SER A 133 -8.76 -9.85 -7.38
C SER A 133 -7.60 -10.76 -6.99
N GLY A 134 -7.12 -10.75 -5.74
CA GLY A 134 -6.03 -11.61 -5.25
C GLY A 134 -4.72 -11.54 -6.05
N GLN A 135 -4.57 -10.57 -6.91
CA GLN A 135 -3.46 -10.43 -7.86
C GLN A 135 -2.74 -9.11 -7.69
N SER A 136 -1.82 -9.08 -6.74
CA SER A 136 -0.63 -8.28 -6.97
C SER A 136 0.22 -9.01 -8.01
N GLN A 137 -0.18 -8.98 -9.28
CA GLN A 137 0.78 -9.19 -10.34
C GLN A 137 1.71 -7.98 -10.33
N PRO A 138 3.01 -8.17 -10.05
CA PRO A 138 3.96 -7.11 -10.33
C PRO A 138 3.77 -6.78 -11.82
N ARG A 139 3.41 -5.54 -12.11
CA ARG A 139 3.32 -5.03 -13.48
C ARG A 139 4.60 -5.46 -14.17
N PRO A 140 4.55 -6.28 -15.25
CA PRO A 140 5.76 -6.71 -15.92
C PRO A 140 6.51 -5.43 -16.29
N GLN A 141 7.68 -5.24 -15.67
CA GLN A 141 8.59 -4.20 -16.09
C GLN A 141 8.81 -4.46 -17.56
N ARG A 142 8.33 -3.55 -18.41
CA ARG A 142 8.68 -3.52 -19.80
C ARG A 142 10.20 -3.43 -19.83
N THR A 143 10.85 -4.57 -19.91
CA THR A 143 12.25 -4.64 -20.27
C THR A 143 12.36 -3.86 -21.57
N PRO A 144 13.23 -2.84 -21.65
CA PRO A 144 13.49 -2.17 -22.91
C PRO A 144 13.92 -3.27 -23.88
N GLN A 145 13.09 -3.58 -24.86
CA GLN A 145 13.49 -4.48 -25.92
C GLN A 145 14.76 -3.92 -26.53
N PRO A 146 15.87 -4.70 -26.57
CA PRO A 146 17.04 -4.25 -27.30
C PRO A 146 16.58 -3.96 -28.72
N ARG A 147 16.74 -2.74 -29.16
CA ARG A 147 16.48 -2.32 -30.53
C ARG A 147 17.25 -3.28 -31.43
N ARG A 148 16.54 -4.11 -32.18
CA ARG A 148 17.15 -4.91 -33.24
C ARG A 148 17.92 -3.95 -34.13
N PRO A 149 19.22 -4.13 -34.33
CA PRO A 149 19.95 -3.33 -35.29
C PRO A 149 19.29 -3.57 -36.65
N ARG A 150 18.82 -2.49 -37.28
CA ARG A 150 18.35 -2.49 -38.65
C ARG A 150 19.45 -3.11 -39.50
N GLY A 151 19.10 -4.19 -40.18
CA GLY A 151 19.98 -4.93 -41.05
C GLY A 151 20.76 -4.01 -41.99
N LYS A 152 22.07 -4.04 -41.83
CA LYS A 152 22.98 -3.79 -42.95
C LYS A 152 23.41 -5.13 -43.47
N SER A 153 22.89 -5.41 -44.67
CA SER A 153 23.29 -6.50 -45.53
C SER A 153 24.82 -6.48 -45.70
N TRP A 154 25.48 -7.40 -45.05
CA TRP A 154 26.84 -7.79 -45.42
C TRP A 154 26.77 -9.12 -46.17
N LEU A 155 26.17 -9.06 -47.34
CA LEU A 155 26.43 -9.95 -48.41
C LEU A 155 27.64 -9.43 -49.20
N ARG A 156 28.65 -10.22 -49.29
CA ARG A 156 29.82 -10.22 -50.16
C ARG A 156 31.12 -9.83 -49.42
N LEU A 157 31.88 -10.86 -49.22
CA LEU A 157 33.20 -11.00 -49.85
C LEU A 157 33.86 -12.28 -49.31
N SER A 158 33.87 -13.27 -50.25
CA SER A 158 35.08 -13.92 -50.73
C SER A 158 35.62 -14.98 -49.80
N ARG A 159 35.22 -16.27 -50.02
CA ARG A 159 35.96 -17.22 -50.91
C ARG A 159 37.35 -16.73 -51.22
N THR A 160 38.29 -17.49 -50.72
CA THR A 160 39.73 -17.60 -50.95
C THR A 160 40.55 -17.14 -49.74
N PHE A 161 40.85 -18.10 -48.90
CA PHE A 161 42.27 -18.36 -48.60
C PHE A 161 42.42 -19.84 -48.26
N CYS A 162 42.89 -20.47 -49.28
CA CYS A 162 43.37 -21.80 -49.41
C CYS A 162 44.55 -22.04 -48.47
N TRP A 163 44.52 -23.13 -47.73
CA TRP A 163 45.46 -24.19 -47.64
C TRP A 163 46.94 -23.87 -48.02
N LYS A 164 47.83 -23.96 -47.06
CA LYS A 164 49.22 -24.42 -47.02
C LYS A 164 49.87 -23.95 -45.75
N LEU A 165 50.38 -24.84 -44.92
CA LEU A 165 51.60 -25.66 -44.82
C LEU A 165 51.50 -26.40 -43.49
N ILE A 166 51.54 -27.68 -43.38
CA ILE A 166 52.53 -28.73 -43.48
C ILE A 166 53.97 -28.25 -43.29
N ALA A 167 54.47 -28.44 -42.11
CA ALA A 167 55.73 -29.10 -41.79
C ALA A 167 55.82 -29.16 -40.25
#